data_b9161d8bc97e0255ff9ecbae81f5f920
#
_entry.id   b9161d8bc97e0255ff9ecbae81f5f920
#
_cell.length_a   1.000
_cell.length_b   1.000
_cell.length_c   1.000
_cell.angle_alpha   90.00
_cell.angle_beta   90.00
_cell.angle_gamma   90.00
#
_symmetry.space_group_name_H-M   'P 1'
#
loop_
_entity.id
_entity.type
_entity.pdbx_description
1 polymer ?
#
loop_
_entity_poly.entity_id
_entity_poly.type
_entity_poly.pdbx_seq_one_letter_code
_entity_poly.pdbx_strand_id
1 'polypeptide(L)'
;GDRACLRSAQAPARLVHDLMQVAAHGAQPCVELSGTFDQDDRKGLLAIKTVYHHLRDHAASYRNLVSPARVALLYSQTTIDCYGQDDPTPRCLAEYLGFYEALVASHVQFDVLHDGNLDAGRLSAYDLVILPNVAVLPDAQAAIVDAYVEGGGRLVASFETGLYDQEGQARDALALGCVGRFPVEQVECTGGYLRVLDRELLPGFGDI
;
A
#
# COMPACT_ATOMS: atom_id res chain seq x y z
N GLY A 1 -9.64 8.10 -23.05
CA GLY A 1 -10.40 6.89 -22.90
C GLY A 1 -11.46 6.79 -23.98
N ASP A 2 -11.50 5.66 -24.63
CA ASP A 2 -12.29 5.40 -25.83
C ASP A 2 -13.78 5.42 -25.49
N ARG A 3 -14.51 6.42 -25.93
CA ARG A 3 -15.96 6.58 -25.71
C ARG A 3 -16.81 5.46 -26.34
N ALA A 4 -16.21 4.61 -27.14
CA ALA A 4 -16.89 3.50 -27.79
C ALA A 4 -17.42 2.42 -26.79
N CYS A 5 -16.80 2.32 -25.61
CA CYS A 5 -17.20 1.35 -24.56
C CYS A 5 -18.35 1.83 -23.67
N LEU A 6 -18.80 3.08 -23.77
CA LEU A 6 -19.85 3.63 -22.89
C LEU A 6 -21.27 3.06 -23.16
N ARG A 7 -21.45 2.30 -24.24
CA ARG A 7 -22.76 1.72 -24.59
C ARG A 7 -22.87 0.23 -24.37
N SER A 8 -21.79 -0.44 -23.96
CA SER A 8 -21.83 -1.88 -23.65
C SER A 8 -21.60 -2.10 -22.17
N ALA A 9 -22.44 -2.91 -21.55
CA ALA A 9 -22.26 -3.29 -20.17
C ALA A 9 -21.01 -4.17 -20.02
N GLN A 10 -20.27 -3.96 -18.92
CA GLN A 10 -19.21 -4.86 -18.50
C GLN A 10 -19.76 -6.29 -18.31
N ALA A 11 -18.92 -7.30 -18.50
CA ALA A 11 -19.33 -8.68 -18.28
C ALA A 11 -19.89 -8.87 -16.85
N PRO A 12 -21.08 -9.45 -16.68
CA PRO A 12 -21.72 -9.57 -15.37
C PRO A 12 -20.84 -10.23 -14.31
N ALA A 13 -20.11 -11.29 -14.68
CA ALA A 13 -19.21 -11.98 -13.75
C ALA A 13 -18.08 -11.09 -13.23
N ARG A 14 -17.50 -10.25 -14.10
CA ARG A 14 -16.47 -9.29 -13.69
C ARG A 14 -17.04 -8.22 -12.77
N LEU A 15 -18.21 -7.69 -13.09
CA LEU A 15 -18.87 -6.68 -12.27
C LEU A 15 -19.20 -7.22 -10.87
N VAL A 16 -19.71 -8.45 -10.78
CA VAL A 16 -19.94 -9.15 -9.50
C VAL A 16 -18.62 -9.29 -8.73
N HIS A 17 -17.56 -9.75 -9.40
CA HIS A 17 -16.25 -9.92 -8.78
C HIS A 17 -15.73 -8.59 -8.21
N ASP A 18 -15.69 -7.53 -9.02
CA ASP A 18 -15.17 -6.23 -8.64
C ASP A 18 -15.95 -5.65 -7.44
N LEU A 19 -17.27 -5.72 -7.45
CA LEU A 19 -18.10 -5.24 -6.33
C LEU A 19 -17.93 -6.07 -5.06
N MET A 20 -17.84 -7.39 -5.19
CA MET A 20 -17.63 -8.27 -4.03
C MET A 20 -16.23 -8.13 -3.44
N GLN A 21 -15.20 -7.82 -4.25
CA GLN A 21 -13.85 -7.48 -3.75
C GLN A 21 -13.91 -6.24 -2.86
N VAL A 22 -14.60 -5.18 -3.28
CA VAL A 22 -14.77 -3.97 -2.46
C VAL A 22 -15.40 -4.31 -1.11
N ALA A 23 -16.47 -5.11 -1.11
CA ALA A 23 -17.15 -5.51 0.13
C ALA A 23 -16.27 -6.41 1.02
N ALA A 24 -15.50 -7.34 0.42
CA ALA A 24 -14.60 -8.24 1.15
C ALA A 24 -13.47 -7.48 1.86
N HIS A 25 -13.06 -6.33 1.32
CA HIS A 25 -12.06 -5.44 1.94
C HIS A 25 -12.69 -4.42 2.92
N GLY A 26 -13.93 -4.61 3.33
CA GLY A 26 -14.59 -3.77 4.32
C GLY A 26 -15.12 -2.44 3.83
N ALA A 27 -15.04 -2.17 2.51
CA ALA A 27 -15.58 -0.97 1.91
C ALA A 27 -16.99 -1.18 1.36
N GLN A 28 -17.71 -0.08 1.12
CA GLN A 28 -19.03 -0.15 0.51
C GLN A 28 -18.91 0.01 -1.01
N PRO A 29 -19.35 -0.98 -1.80
CA PRO A 29 -19.31 -0.86 -3.24
C PRO A 29 -20.25 0.25 -3.72
N CYS A 30 -19.75 1.06 -4.63
CA CYS A 30 -20.49 2.11 -5.31
C CYS A 30 -20.47 1.84 -6.82
N VAL A 31 -21.61 2.02 -7.48
CA VAL A 31 -21.71 1.88 -8.94
C VAL A 31 -22.25 3.15 -9.53
N GLU A 32 -21.49 3.70 -10.46
CA GLU A 32 -21.93 4.79 -11.30
C GLU A 32 -22.46 4.24 -12.62
N LEU A 33 -23.65 4.62 -12.98
CA LEU A 33 -24.27 4.27 -14.24
C LEU A 33 -24.21 5.48 -15.19
N SER A 34 -23.47 5.32 -16.29
CA SER A 34 -23.47 6.31 -17.36
C SER A 34 -24.73 6.12 -18.22
N GLY A 35 -25.71 7.00 -18.07
CA GLY A 35 -26.96 6.96 -18.82
C GLY A 35 -28.19 6.82 -17.93
N THR A 36 -29.23 6.18 -18.45
CA THR A 36 -30.52 5.98 -17.76
C THR A 36 -30.72 4.50 -17.44
N PHE A 37 -31.66 4.20 -16.52
CA PHE A 37 -32.06 2.81 -16.23
C PHE A 37 -32.82 2.15 -17.39
N ASP A 38 -33.27 2.92 -18.35
CA ASP A 38 -33.96 2.44 -19.55
C ASP A 38 -32.96 2.20 -20.67
N GLN A 39 -32.13 1.16 -20.51
CA GLN A 39 -31.12 0.71 -21.45
C GLN A 39 -31.50 -0.64 -22.01
N ASP A 40 -31.20 -0.88 -23.29
CA ASP A 40 -31.46 -2.17 -23.96
C ASP A 40 -30.64 -3.30 -23.31
N ASP A 41 -29.36 -3.05 -22.96
CA ASP A 41 -28.51 -4.01 -22.27
C ASP A 41 -28.65 -3.89 -20.74
N ARG A 42 -29.46 -4.73 -20.14
CA ARG A 42 -29.75 -4.75 -18.69
C ARG A 42 -28.94 -5.79 -17.91
N LYS A 43 -28.03 -6.55 -18.53
CA LYS A 43 -27.31 -7.63 -17.86
C LYS A 43 -26.43 -7.10 -16.71
N GLY A 44 -25.82 -5.91 -16.85
CA GLY A 44 -25.08 -5.25 -15.79
C GLY A 44 -25.96 -4.86 -14.61
N LEU A 45 -27.15 -4.31 -14.87
CA LEU A 45 -28.11 -3.95 -13.81
C LEU A 45 -28.58 -5.15 -13.01
N LEU A 46 -28.80 -6.31 -13.67
CA LEU A 46 -29.16 -7.55 -12.98
C LEU A 46 -28.03 -8.05 -12.08
N ALA A 47 -26.78 -7.98 -12.54
CA ALA A 47 -25.60 -8.34 -11.75
C ALA A 47 -25.46 -7.43 -10.51
N ILE A 48 -25.58 -6.12 -10.69
CA ILE A 48 -25.56 -5.13 -9.60
C ILE A 48 -26.66 -5.45 -8.58
N LYS A 49 -27.88 -5.64 -9.04
CA LYS A 49 -29.03 -5.98 -8.18
C LYS A 49 -28.73 -7.24 -7.35
N THR A 50 -28.16 -8.27 -7.96
CA THR A 50 -27.80 -9.52 -7.26
C THR A 50 -26.81 -9.26 -6.13
N VAL A 51 -25.75 -8.50 -6.39
CA VAL A 51 -24.74 -8.16 -5.37
C VAL A 51 -25.36 -7.36 -4.23
N TYR A 52 -26.10 -6.30 -4.53
CA TYR A 52 -26.69 -5.48 -3.47
C TYR A 52 -27.73 -6.21 -2.63
N HIS A 53 -28.52 -7.12 -3.24
CA HIS A 53 -29.41 -7.98 -2.47
C HIS A 53 -28.63 -8.92 -1.56
N HIS A 54 -27.57 -9.56 -2.08
CA HIS A 54 -26.70 -10.41 -1.26
C HIS A 54 -26.10 -9.64 -0.07
N LEU A 55 -25.52 -8.46 -0.32
CA LEU A 55 -24.93 -7.63 0.74
C LEU A 55 -25.99 -7.17 1.77
N ARG A 56 -27.19 -6.84 1.33
CA ARG A 56 -28.30 -6.50 2.24
C ARG A 56 -28.69 -7.68 3.10
N ASP A 57 -28.89 -8.84 2.47
CA ASP A 57 -29.41 -10.04 3.14
C ASP A 57 -28.37 -10.64 4.10
N HIS A 58 -27.08 -10.37 3.86
CA HIS A 58 -25.95 -10.79 4.70
C HIS A 58 -25.23 -9.62 5.39
N ALA A 59 -25.92 -8.51 5.61
CA ALA A 59 -25.30 -7.27 6.11
C ALA A 59 -24.53 -7.45 7.42
N ALA A 60 -24.92 -8.38 8.27
CA ALA A 60 -24.22 -8.68 9.53
C ALA A 60 -22.80 -9.21 9.30
N SER A 61 -22.57 -9.95 8.20
CA SER A 61 -21.27 -10.52 7.86
C SER A 61 -20.30 -9.52 7.23
N TYR A 62 -20.79 -8.34 6.81
CA TYR A 62 -19.99 -7.30 6.15
C TYR A 62 -19.83 -6.03 7.00
N ARG A 63 -20.25 -6.08 8.27
CA ARG A 63 -20.12 -4.95 9.20
C ARG A 63 -19.01 -5.20 10.20
N ASN A 64 -18.27 -4.12 10.52
CA ASN A 64 -17.20 -4.13 11.53
C ASN A 64 -16.12 -5.17 11.22
N LEU A 65 -15.78 -5.33 9.95
CA LEU A 65 -14.68 -6.18 9.56
C LEU A 65 -13.37 -5.62 10.12
N VAL A 66 -12.55 -6.51 10.63
CA VAL A 66 -11.20 -6.21 11.13
C VAL A 66 -10.22 -6.93 10.22
N SER A 67 -9.22 -6.22 9.75
CA SER A 67 -8.18 -6.82 8.93
C SER A 67 -7.38 -7.85 9.75
N PRO A 68 -7.16 -9.06 9.22
CA PRO A 68 -6.26 -10.03 9.84
C PRO A 68 -4.79 -9.81 9.47
N ALA A 69 -4.49 -8.77 8.70
CA ALA A 69 -3.14 -8.48 8.23
C ALA A 69 -2.19 -8.21 9.40
N ARG A 70 -0.99 -8.77 9.28
CA ARG A 70 0.12 -8.57 10.23
C ARG A 70 1.26 -7.77 9.61
N VAL A 71 1.10 -7.34 8.36
CA VAL A 71 2.05 -6.52 7.61
C VAL A 71 1.37 -5.20 7.25
N ALA A 72 2.07 -4.10 7.46
CA ALA A 72 1.66 -2.77 7.02
C ALA A 72 2.60 -2.25 5.94
N LEU A 73 2.05 -1.72 4.86
CA LEU A 73 2.77 -1.02 3.80
C LEU A 73 2.42 0.46 3.88
N LEU A 74 3.40 1.32 4.16
CA LEU A 74 3.15 2.74 4.31
C LEU A 74 3.07 3.44 2.95
N TYR A 75 1.97 4.17 2.74
CA TYR A 75 1.79 5.10 1.64
C TYR A 75 1.97 6.53 2.16
N SER A 76 3.02 7.21 1.70
CA SER A 76 3.32 8.57 2.15
C SER A 76 2.92 9.61 1.11
N GLN A 77 1.81 10.29 1.37
CA GLN A 77 1.39 11.43 0.55
C GLN A 77 2.38 12.59 0.68
N THR A 78 2.93 12.79 1.88
CA THR A 78 3.92 13.83 2.12
C THR A 78 5.18 13.64 1.26
N THR A 79 5.65 12.39 1.13
CA THR A 79 6.78 12.08 0.23
C THR A 79 6.42 12.36 -1.24
N ILE A 80 5.22 12.00 -1.66
CA ILE A 80 4.76 12.25 -3.04
C ILE A 80 4.76 13.76 -3.32
N ASP A 81 4.20 14.55 -2.43
CA ASP A 81 4.01 15.99 -2.63
C ASP A 81 5.34 16.77 -2.54
N CYS A 82 6.19 16.44 -1.58
CA CYS A 82 7.40 17.23 -1.29
C CYS A 82 8.66 16.69 -2.02
N TYR A 83 8.80 15.36 -2.14
CA TYR A 83 9.94 14.72 -2.78
C TYR A 83 9.64 14.28 -4.21
N GLY A 84 8.47 13.67 -4.46
CA GLY A 84 8.01 13.22 -5.78
C GLY A 84 7.75 14.38 -6.73
N GLN A 85 7.08 15.42 -6.24
CA GLN A 85 6.74 16.64 -6.99
C GLN A 85 6.05 16.35 -8.33
N ASP A 86 6.59 16.89 -9.44
CA ASP A 86 6.00 16.76 -10.78
C ASP A 86 6.18 15.36 -11.40
N ASP A 87 7.09 14.54 -10.87
CA ASP A 87 7.35 13.18 -11.37
C ASP A 87 7.50 12.15 -10.24
N PRO A 88 6.41 11.88 -9.51
CA PRO A 88 6.45 10.99 -8.34
C PRO A 88 6.67 9.51 -8.71
N THR A 89 6.32 9.09 -9.93
CA THR A 89 6.38 7.68 -10.32
C THR A 89 7.79 7.12 -10.24
N PRO A 90 8.82 7.64 -10.94
CA PRO A 90 10.16 7.11 -10.83
C PRO A 90 10.85 7.45 -9.51
N ARG A 91 10.41 8.48 -8.79
CA ARG A 91 11.06 8.95 -7.58
C ARG A 91 10.68 8.16 -6.32
N CYS A 92 9.40 7.84 -6.15
CA CYS A 92 8.92 7.16 -4.93
C CYS A 92 7.81 6.12 -5.20
N LEU A 93 6.89 6.37 -6.13
CA LEU A 93 5.77 5.46 -6.36
C LEU A 93 6.20 4.11 -6.95
N ALA A 94 7.26 4.06 -7.76
CA ALA A 94 7.74 2.81 -8.34
C ALA A 94 8.16 1.81 -7.25
N GLU A 95 8.84 2.27 -6.19
CA GLU A 95 9.19 1.39 -5.06
C GLU A 95 7.97 0.95 -4.27
N TYR A 96 7.05 1.86 -3.98
CA TYR A 96 5.80 1.51 -3.32
C TYR A 96 5.03 0.44 -4.11
N LEU A 97 4.87 0.63 -5.41
CA LEU A 97 4.19 -0.33 -6.28
C LEU A 97 4.95 -1.66 -6.35
N GLY A 98 6.28 -1.65 -6.38
CA GLY A 98 7.10 -2.85 -6.36
C GLY A 98 6.87 -3.69 -5.10
N PHE A 99 6.86 -3.07 -3.91
CA PHE A 99 6.51 -3.77 -2.66
C PHE A 99 5.06 -4.25 -2.66
N TYR A 100 4.13 -3.43 -3.13
CA TYR A 100 2.72 -3.80 -3.23
C TYR A 100 2.53 -5.04 -4.12
N GLU A 101 3.10 -5.04 -5.32
CA GLU A 101 3.02 -6.15 -6.27
C GLU A 101 3.70 -7.42 -5.71
N ALA A 102 4.85 -7.28 -5.06
CA ALA A 102 5.55 -8.40 -4.44
C ALA A 102 4.73 -9.05 -3.32
N LEU A 103 4.09 -8.27 -2.45
CA LEU A 103 3.22 -8.78 -1.39
C LEU A 103 1.99 -9.48 -1.97
N VAL A 104 1.35 -8.90 -2.99
CA VAL A 104 0.21 -9.51 -3.69
C VAL A 104 0.62 -10.82 -4.37
N ALA A 105 1.73 -10.83 -5.11
CA ALA A 105 2.22 -12.02 -5.79
C ALA A 105 2.62 -13.15 -4.83
N SER A 106 3.10 -12.79 -3.64
CA SER A 106 3.46 -13.72 -2.57
C SER A 106 2.28 -14.15 -1.69
N HIS A 107 1.06 -13.69 -2.00
CA HIS A 107 -0.15 -13.94 -1.21
C HIS A 107 -0.02 -13.54 0.27
N VAL A 108 0.79 -12.52 0.57
CA VAL A 108 0.92 -11.95 1.92
C VAL A 108 -0.22 -10.96 2.14
N GLN A 109 -1.00 -11.15 3.21
CA GLN A 109 -2.02 -10.20 3.61
C GLN A 109 -1.36 -8.97 4.24
N PHE A 110 -1.69 -7.80 3.76
CA PHE A 110 -1.18 -6.54 4.28
C PHE A 110 -2.24 -5.43 4.23
N ASP A 111 -2.08 -4.45 5.11
CA ASP A 111 -2.84 -3.22 5.09
C ASP A 111 -1.98 -2.09 4.54
N VAL A 112 -2.62 -1.18 3.80
CA VAL A 112 -2.01 0.09 3.40
C VAL A 112 -2.29 1.11 4.50
N LEU A 113 -1.23 1.63 5.11
CA LEU A 113 -1.31 2.74 6.05
C LEU A 113 -0.96 4.04 5.34
N HIS A 114 -1.77 5.07 5.59
CA HIS A 114 -1.46 6.42 5.13
C HIS A 114 -0.64 7.15 6.21
N ASP A 115 0.37 7.93 5.80
CA ASP A 115 1.26 8.67 6.71
C ASP A 115 0.50 9.60 7.67
N GLY A 116 -0.60 10.23 7.23
CA GLY A 116 -1.47 11.04 8.08
C GLY A 116 -2.17 10.26 9.22
N ASN A 117 -2.14 8.94 9.18
CA ASN A 117 -2.74 8.05 10.19
C ASN A 117 -1.69 7.23 10.96
N LEU A 118 -0.44 7.60 10.87
CA LEU A 118 0.65 6.89 11.54
C LEU A 118 0.63 7.22 13.04
N ASP A 119 0.29 6.24 13.85
CA ASP A 119 0.32 6.32 15.32
C ASP A 119 0.80 5.01 15.96
N ALA A 120 1.32 5.08 17.18
CA ALA A 120 1.89 3.95 17.88
C ALA A 120 0.87 2.82 18.14
N GLY A 121 -0.39 3.18 18.40
CA GLY A 121 -1.45 2.21 18.65
C GLY A 121 -1.76 1.39 17.39
N ARG A 122 -1.75 2.03 16.22
CA ARG A 122 -1.94 1.32 14.94
C ARG A 122 -0.76 0.43 14.59
N LEU A 123 0.47 0.92 14.76
CA LEU A 123 1.66 0.13 14.43
C LEU A 123 1.76 -1.15 15.28
N SER A 124 1.33 -1.11 16.54
CA SER A 124 1.36 -2.27 17.43
C SER A 124 0.50 -3.47 16.95
N ALA A 125 -0.42 -3.26 16.01
CA ALA A 125 -1.21 -4.32 15.41
C ALA A 125 -0.43 -5.16 14.39
N TYR A 126 0.71 -4.68 13.91
CA TYR A 126 1.48 -5.33 12.86
C TYR A 126 2.78 -5.91 13.39
N ASP A 127 3.22 -7.03 12.81
CA ASP A 127 4.52 -7.64 13.07
C ASP A 127 5.63 -7.06 12.21
N LEU A 128 5.26 -6.52 11.06
CA LEU A 128 6.16 -5.91 10.07
C LEU A 128 5.56 -4.64 9.51
N VAL A 129 6.37 -3.59 9.49
CA VAL A 129 6.08 -2.31 8.81
C VAL A 129 7.07 -2.14 7.66
N ILE A 130 6.57 -1.78 6.48
CA ILE A 130 7.38 -1.53 5.29
C ILE A 130 7.26 -0.05 4.91
N LEU A 131 8.39 0.62 4.80
CA LEU A 131 8.52 2.03 4.39
C LEU A 131 9.23 2.10 3.03
N PRO A 132 8.49 2.00 1.91
CA PRO A 132 9.09 2.01 0.58
C PRO A 132 9.44 3.44 0.17
N ASN A 133 10.69 3.80 0.28
CA ASN A 133 11.20 5.15 -0.02
C ASN A 133 10.31 6.27 0.56
N VAL A 134 9.99 6.16 1.84
CA VAL A 134 9.30 7.24 2.58
C VAL A 134 10.32 8.34 2.88
N ALA A 135 10.75 9.03 1.81
CA ALA A 135 11.87 9.96 1.85
C ALA A 135 11.62 11.10 2.84
N VAL A 136 10.44 11.69 2.80
CA VAL A 136 10.01 12.72 3.77
C VAL A 136 9.37 12.05 4.97
N LEU A 137 10.03 12.13 6.11
CA LEU A 137 9.56 11.56 7.37
C LEU A 137 9.73 12.59 8.50
N PRO A 138 8.62 13.19 8.96
CA PRO A 138 8.65 14.11 10.10
C PRO A 138 9.23 13.47 11.37
N ASP A 139 9.92 14.25 12.20
CA ASP A 139 10.57 13.76 13.43
C ASP A 139 9.59 13.02 14.36
N ALA A 140 8.36 13.53 14.47
CA ALA A 140 7.33 12.87 15.28
C ALA A 140 6.97 11.48 14.75
N GLN A 141 6.92 11.30 13.42
CA GLN A 141 6.64 10.01 12.79
C GLN A 141 7.84 9.07 12.89
N ALA A 142 9.06 9.60 12.72
CA ALA A 142 10.29 8.83 12.94
C ALA A 142 10.36 8.28 14.36
N ALA A 143 10.04 9.08 15.37
CA ALA A 143 10.00 8.65 16.76
C ALA A 143 8.96 7.55 17.01
N ILE A 144 7.81 7.59 16.34
CA ILE A 144 6.79 6.52 16.43
C ILE A 144 7.33 5.21 15.85
N VAL A 145 8.01 5.27 14.70
CA VAL A 145 8.61 4.09 14.06
C VAL A 145 9.74 3.52 14.91
N ASP A 146 10.62 4.38 15.46
CA ASP A 146 11.69 3.96 16.35
C ASP A 146 11.14 3.25 17.61
N ALA A 147 10.13 3.82 18.25
CA ALA A 147 9.48 3.21 19.42
C ALA A 147 8.80 1.86 19.07
N TYR A 148 8.23 1.74 17.87
CA TYR A 148 7.68 0.47 17.39
C TYR A 148 8.76 -0.62 17.25
N VAL A 149 9.92 -0.27 16.70
CA VAL A 149 11.04 -1.22 16.56
C VAL A 149 11.66 -1.56 17.92
N GLU A 150 11.84 -0.57 18.82
CA GLU A 150 12.29 -0.79 20.20
C GLU A 150 11.35 -1.72 20.97
N GLY A 151 10.06 -1.65 20.69
CA GLY A 151 9.02 -2.53 21.22
C GLY A 151 9.02 -3.96 20.64
N GLY A 152 9.92 -4.28 19.71
CA GLY A 152 10.06 -5.60 19.09
C GLY A 152 9.38 -5.74 17.73
N GLY A 153 8.83 -4.65 17.17
CA GLY A 153 8.33 -4.61 15.81
C GLY A 153 9.44 -4.73 14.78
N ARG A 154 9.13 -5.24 13.59
CA ARG A 154 10.08 -5.40 12.50
C ARG A 154 9.88 -4.31 11.46
N LEU A 155 10.97 -3.79 10.91
CA LEU A 155 10.96 -2.73 9.92
C LEU A 155 11.73 -3.15 8.67
N VAL A 156 11.13 -2.87 7.51
CA VAL A 156 11.84 -2.80 6.23
C VAL A 156 11.74 -1.35 5.75
N ALA A 157 12.86 -0.70 5.57
CA ALA A 157 12.95 0.64 4.99
C ALA A 157 13.85 0.57 3.76
N SER A 158 13.47 1.24 2.69
CA SER A 158 14.25 1.25 1.46
C SER A 158 14.71 2.65 1.08
N PHE A 159 15.79 2.70 0.32
CA PHE A 159 16.37 3.87 -0.31
C PHE A 159 16.57 5.06 0.64
N GLU A 160 15.96 6.21 0.35
CA GLU A 160 16.14 7.47 1.09
C GLU A 160 15.13 7.67 2.23
N THR A 161 14.50 6.59 2.73
CA THR A 161 13.51 6.69 3.82
C THR A 161 14.04 7.49 5.00
N GLY A 162 13.38 8.60 5.32
CA GLY A 162 13.72 9.49 6.44
C GLY A 162 14.90 10.42 6.18
N LEU A 163 15.33 10.59 4.93
CA LEU A 163 16.43 11.51 4.60
C LEU A 163 15.98 12.98 4.53
N TYR A 164 14.69 13.25 4.43
CA TYR A 164 14.13 14.60 4.34
C TYR A 164 13.19 14.88 5.50
N ASP A 165 13.20 16.14 5.96
CA ASP A 165 12.29 16.61 6.99
C ASP A 165 10.89 16.95 6.43
N GLN A 166 10.02 17.46 7.31
CA GLN A 166 8.64 17.82 6.93
C GLN A 166 8.54 19.00 5.94
N GLU A 167 9.59 19.80 5.83
CA GLU A 167 9.72 20.89 4.85
C GLU A 167 10.37 20.43 3.54
N GLY A 168 10.74 19.14 3.44
CA GLY A 168 11.43 18.57 2.27
C GLY A 168 12.91 18.96 2.19
N GLN A 169 13.52 19.38 3.31
CA GLN A 169 14.95 19.68 3.37
C GLN A 169 15.73 18.40 3.70
N ALA A 170 16.82 18.20 2.95
CA ALA A 170 17.69 17.04 3.18
C ALA A 170 18.37 17.14 4.56
N ARG A 171 18.41 16.00 5.26
CA ARG A 171 19.09 15.84 6.52
C ARG A 171 20.52 15.34 6.29
N ASP A 172 21.42 15.60 7.27
CA ASP A 172 22.76 15.03 7.27
C ASP A 172 22.79 13.53 7.62
N ALA A 173 21.68 13.00 8.16
CA ALA A 173 21.51 11.59 8.52
C ALA A 173 20.04 11.20 8.47
N LEU A 174 19.76 9.89 8.37
CA LEU A 174 18.41 9.36 8.41
C LEU A 174 17.71 9.73 9.72
N ALA A 175 16.40 10.03 9.65
CA ALA A 175 15.58 10.34 10.82
C ALA A 175 15.40 9.13 11.76
N LEU A 176 15.47 7.90 11.21
CA LEU A 176 15.23 6.65 11.92
C LEU A 176 16.50 6.22 12.71
N GLY A 177 16.44 6.32 14.02
CA GLY A 177 17.53 5.87 14.92
C GLY A 177 17.71 4.35 14.91
N CYS A 178 16.62 3.59 14.74
CA CYS A 178 16.63 2.14 14.72
C CYS A 178 17.38 1.54 13.50
N VAL A 179 17.48 2.28 12.40
CA VAL A 179 18.25 1.86 11.20
C VAL A 179 19.74 2.17 11.36
N GLY A 180 20.09 3.06 12.26
CA GLY A 180 21.44 3.54 12.49
C GLY A 180 21.78 4.77 11.64
N ARG A 181 22.79 5.51 12.11
CA ARG A 181 23.30 6.69 11.41
C ARG A 181 24.47 6.26 10.52
N PHE A 182 24.15 5.84 9.32
CA PHE A 182 25.18 5.52 8.33
C PHE A 182 25.36 6.72 7.38
N PRO A 183 26.60 7.01 6.94
CA PRO A 183 26.80 7.85 5.79
C PRO A 183 26.11 7.18 4.60
N VAL A 184 25.21 7.90 3.95
CA VAL A 184 24.50 7.40 2.78
C VAL A 184 25.45 7.56 1.60
N GLU A 185 26.03 6.45 1.13
CA GLU A 185 26.74 6.42 -0.13
C GLU A 185 25.76 5.92 -1.21
N GLN A 186 25.41 6.79 -2.13
CA GLN A 186 24.57 6.41 -3.26
C GLN A 186 25.43 5.80 -4.36
N VAL A 187 25.18 4.55 -4.70
CA VAL A 187 25.81 3.88 -5.84
C VAL A 187 24.86 3.91 -7.04
N GLU A 188 25.19 4.71 -8.03
CA GLU A 188 24.49 4.69 -9.31
C GLU A 188 24.92 3.46 -10.13
N CYS A 189 24.01 2.50 -10.29
CA CYS A 189 24.25 1.34 -11.16
C CYS A 189 22.98 0.99 -11.93
N THR A 190 23.14 0.50 -13.15
CA THR A 190 22.04 0.03 -14.00
C THR A 190 21.51 -1.35 -13.61
N GLY A 191 22.15 -2.00 -12.66
CA GLY A 191 21.77 -3.28 -12.06
C GLY A 191 22.81 -3.72 -11.06
N GLY A 192 22.40 -4.50 -10.08
CA GLY A 192 23.28 -4.99 -9.02
C GLY A 192 22.88 -6.38 -8.56
N TYR A 193 23.82 -7.07 -7.94
CA TYR A 193 23.58 -8.34 -7.27
C TYR A 193 23.70 -8.12 -5.77
N LEU A 194 22.71 -8.61 -5.01
CA LEU A 194 22.77 -8.64 -3.56
C LEU A 194 23.40 -9.98 -3.13
N ARG A 195 24.51 -9.91 -2.40
CA ARG A 195 25.09 -11.06 -1.75
C ARG A 195 24.48 -11.23 -0.36
N VAL A 196 23.79 -12.33 -0.14
CA VAL A 196 23.29 -12.69 1.19
C VAL A 196 24.46 -13.12 2.06
N LEU A 197 24.79 -12.31 3.07
CA LEU A 197 25.87 -12.62 4.02
C LEU A 197 25.38 -13.46 5.19
N ASP A 198 24.14 -13.28 5.59
CA ASP A 198 23.49 -14.00 6.67
C ASP A 198 22.29 -14.82 6.12
N ARG A 199 22.46 -16.14 6.08
CA ARG A 199 21.43 -17.05 5.55
C ARG A 199 20.23 -17.21 6.50
N GLU A 200 20.38 -16.89 7.77
CA GLU A 200 19.26 -16.93 8.72
C GLU A 200 18.25 -15.83 8.44
N LEU A 201 18.70 -14.68 7.90
CA LEU A 201 17.83 -13.59 7.50
C LEU A 201 16.99 -13.89 6.24
N LEU A 202 17.51 -14.72 5.35
CA LEU A 202 16.85 -15.05 4.08
C LEU A 202 16.90 -16.57 3.82
N PRO A 203 16.19 -17.36 4.62
CA PRO A 203 16.10 -18.80 4.40
C PRO A 203 15.39 -19.08 3.06
N GLY A 204 16.04 -19.77 2.17
CA GLY A 204 15.51 -20.13 0.84
C GLY A 204 16.21 -19.47 -0.34
N PHE A 205 17.10 -18.50 -0.11
CA PHE A 205 18.05 -18.09 -1.13
C PHE A 205 19.21 -19.09 -1.16
N GLY A 206 19.19 -19.95 -2.16
CA GLY A 206 20.28 -20.89 -2.43
C GLY A 206 21.54 -20.16 -2.93
N ASP A 207 22.65 -20.90 -2.98
CA ASP A 207 23.84 -20.44 -3.69
C ASP A 207 23.49 -20.29 -5.18
N ILE A 208 23.54 -19.07 -5.70
CA ILE A 208 23.54 -18.78 -7.13
C ILE A 208 24.98 -18.69 -7.57
#